data_e1d67071442e020cba9820f5e5a09b1e
#
_entry.id   e1d67071442e020cba9820f5e5a09b1e
#
_cell.length_a   1.000
_cell.length_b   1.000
_cell.length_c   1.000
_cell.angle_alpha   90.00
_cell.angle_beta   90.00
_cell.angle_gamma   90.00
#
_symmetry.space_group_name_H-M   'P 1'
#
loop_
_entity.id
_entity.type
_entity.pdbx_description
1 polymer ?
#
loop_
_entity_poly.entity_id
_entity_poly.type
_entity_poly.pdbx_seq_one_letter_code
_entity_poly.pdbx_strand_id
1 'polypeptide(L)'
;MVFCKWLLVVSCAFVFSGCKDAAKERRRDELRALMHGNTDDPEIKAAMEKARATVGDFLAVLRKPAANQTQFMVRKAYPTREAGRRQILWINQITFDGTLLHGVADDKTAAVGAGIPLDGRVAFPPSEIADWMFNEDGKAVGGFMLRALKNKMSAEEWAKIAERITFKE
;
A
#
# COMPACT_ATOMS: atom_id res chain seq x y z
N MET A 1 7.94 69.22 28.12
CA MET A 1 8.24 68.49 26.88
C MET A 1 8.89 67.16 27.26
N VAL A 2 8.11 66.10 27.30
CA VAL A 2 8.60 64.77 27.66
C VAL A 2 8.24 63.85 26.50
N PHE A 3 9.26 63.41 25.75
CA PHE A 3 9.13 62.46 24.66
C PHE A 3 9.10 61.06 25.23
N CYS A 4 7.96 60.36 25.10
CA CYS A 4 7.80 58.99 25.45
C CYS A 4 8.17 58.12 24.23
N LYS A 5 9.31 57.38 24.32
CA LYS A 5 9.73 56.37 23.35
C LYS A 5 8.94 55.07 23.57
N TRP A 6 8.02 54.74 22.66
CA TRP A 6 7.42 53.43 22.60
C TRP A 6 8.32 52.47 21.80
N LEU A 7 8.85 51.48 22.49
CA LEU A 7 9.55 50.36 21.87
C LEU A 7 8.52 49.34 21.35
N LEU A 8 8.48 49.19 20.04
CA LEU A 8 7.77 48.11 19.38
C LEU A 8 8.55 46.78 19.57
N VAL A 9 8.05 45.93 20.46
CA VAL A 9 8.48 44.53 20.54
C VAL A 9 7.65 43.77 19.50
N VAL A 10 8.20 43.59 18.31
CA VAL A 10 7.65 42.67 17.31
C VAL A 10 8.03 41.26 17.72
N SER A 11 7.05 40.55 18.27
CA SER A 11 7.19 39.14 18.68
C SER A 11 7.32 38.24 17.44
N CYS A 12 8.51 37.67 17.25
CA CYS A 12 8.79 36.64 16.24
C CYS A 12 8.21 35.30 16.69
N ALA A 13 6.90 35.08 16.53
CA ALA A 13 6.19 33.84 16.92
C ALA A 13 5.66 33.02 15.74
N PHE A 14 6.16 33.23 14.50
CA PHE A 14 5.53 32.60 13.31
C PHE A 14 6.38 31.56 12.56
N VAL A 15 7.45 31.00 13.13
CA VAL A 15 8.35 30.11 12.36
C VAL A 15 8.21 28.61 12.69
N PHE A 16 7.46 28.22 13.72
CA PHE A 16 7.42 26.80 14.17
C PHE A 16 6.31 25.93 13.56
N SER A 17 5.30 26.49 12.90
CA SER A 17 4.19 25.69 12.34
C SER A 17 4.60 24.99 11.04
N GLY A 18 5.30 25.64 10.15
CA GLY A 18 5.66 25.11 8.83
C GLY A 18 6.63 23.92 8.84
N CYS A 19 7.48 23.80 9.87
CA CYS A 19 8.42 22.66 9.97
C CYS A 19 7.73 21.33 10.33
N LYS A 20 6.67 21.36 11.13
CA LYS A 20 5.91 20.15 11.50
C LYS A 20 5.11 19.61 10.34
N ASP A 21 4.54 20.48 9.54
CA ASP A 21 3.75 20.09 8.36
C ASP A 21 4.65 19.48 7.26
N ALA A 22 5.79 20.08 6.99
CA ALA A 22 6.78 19.57 6.04
C ALA A 22 7.38 18.21 6.47
N ALA A 23 7.59 17.97 7.76
CA ALA A 23 8.05 16.68 8.27
C ALA A 23 6.97 15.59 8.13
N LYS A 24 5.71 15.94 8.39
CA LYS A 24 4.56 15.04 8.23
C LYS A 24 4.34 14.68 6.77
N GLU A 25 4.51 15.63 5.86
CA GLU A 25 4.35 15.40 4.43
C GLU A 25 5.46 14.49 3.89
N ARG A 26 6.71 14.73 4.22
CA ARG A 26 7.83 13.83 3.91
C ARG A 26 7.56 12.41 4.40
N ARG A 27 7.09 12.24 5.63
CA ARG A 27 6.77 10.94 6.20
C ARG A 27 5.68 10.22 5.41
N ARG A 28 4.65 10.95 4.96
CA ARG A 28 3.59 10.39 4.09
C ARG A 28 4.13 9.91 2.75
N ASP A 29 5.03 10.68 2.15
CA ASP A 29 5.62 10.33 0.86
C ASP A 29 6.56 9.13 0.96
N GLU A 30 7.34 9.04 2.04
CA GLU A 30 8.15 7.85 2.35
C GLU A 30 7.26 6.60 2.49
N LEU A 31 6.22 6.65 3.31
CA LEU A 31 5.30 5.53 3.47
C LEU A 31 4.60 5.17 2.16
N ARG A 32 4.22 6.17 1.37
CA ARG A 32 3.62 5.94 0.05
C ARG A 32 4.62 5.25 -0.89
N ALA A 33 5.87 5.67 -0.92
CA ALA A 33 6.90 5.03 -1.71
C ALA A 33 7.11 3.56 -1.31
N LEU A 34 7.18 3.27 0.00
CA LEU A 34 7.25 1.92 0.54
C LEU A 34 6.03 1.08 0.14
N MET A 35 4.82 1.62 0.29
CA MET A 35 3.56 0.95 -0.05
C MET A 35 3.45 0.61 -1.54
N HIS A 36 4.05 1.40 -2.41
CA HIS A 36 4.05 1.18 -3.86
C HIS A 36 5.31 0.45 -4.37
N GLY A 37 6.19 -0.02 -3.46
CA GLY A 37 7.42 -0.69 -3.85
C GLY A 37 8.40 0.19 -4.64
N ASN A 38 8.21 1.52 -4.61
CA ASN A 38 9.12 2.50 -5.20
C ASN A 38 10.24 2.83 -4.19
N THR A 39 10.99 1.80 -3.80
CA THR A 39 11.96 1.90 -2.72
C THR A 39 13.10 0.91 -2.93
N ASP A 40 14.25 1.26 -2.41
CA ASP A 40 15.39 0.37 -2.28
C ASP A 40 15.43 -0.35 -0.92
N ASP A 41 14.40 -0.18 -0.09
CA ASP A 41 14.31 -0.83 1.21
C ASP A 41 14.40 -2.37 1.07
N PRO A 42 15.40 -3.01 1.70
CA PRO A 42 15.65 -4.44 1.52
C PRO A 42 14.54 -5.32 2.09
N GLU A 43 13.86 -4.89 3.16
CA GLU A 43 12.75 -5.67 3.76
C GLU A 43 11.54 -5.69 2.83
N ILE A 44 11.23 -4.56 2.18
CA ILE A 44 10.12 -4.49 1.20
C ILE A 44 10.46 -5.32 -0.04
N LYS A 45 11.71 -5.26 -0.54
CA LYS A 45 12.15 -6.09 -1.66
C LYS A 45 12.06 -7.57 -1.32
N ALA A 46 12.57 -8.00 -0.17
CA ALA A 46 12.48 -9.38 0.31
C ALA A 46 11.03 -9.85 0.48
N ALA A 47 10.14 -8.98 0.97
CA ALA A 47 8.72 -9.27 1.08
C ALA A 47 8.07 -9.51 -0.30
N MET A 48 8.39 -8.70 -1.30
CA MET A 48 7.91 -8.89 -2.67
C MET A 48 8.46 -10.18 -3.31
N GLU A 49 9.73 -10.52 -3.07
CA GLU A 49 10.33 -11.77 -3.54
C GLU A 49 9.66 -12.97 -2.89
N LYS A 50 9.40 -12.92 -1.59
CA LYS A 50 8.68 -13.97 -0.87
C LYS A 50 7.26 -14.14 -1.41
N ALA A 51 6.56 -13.05 -1.67
CA ALA A 51 5.22 -13.09 -2.27
C ALA A 51 5.26 -13.82 -3.64
N ARG A 52 6.22 -13.46 -4.50
CA ARG A 52 6.38 -14.07 -5.83
C ARG A 52 6.74 -15.57 -5.74
N ALA A 53 7.63 -15.93 -4.83
CA ALA A 53 8.05 -17.33 -4.64
C ALA A 53 6.89 -18.23 -4.19
N THR A 54 5.86 -17.66 -3.53
CA THR A 54 4.70 -18.39 -2.98
C THR A 54 3.40 -18.19 -3.77
N VAL A 55 3.46 -17.59 -4.97
CA VAL A 55 2.28 -17.43 -5.84
C VAL A 55 1.64 -18.76 -6.18
N GLY A 56 2.43 -19.82 -6.36
CA GLY A 56 1.93 -21.18 -6.62
C GLY A 56 1.00 -21.67 -5.52
N ASP A 57 1.34 -21.46 -4.26
CA ASP A 57 0.51 -21.85 -3.11
C ASP A 57 -0.80 -21.05 -3.08
N PHE A 58 -0.72 -19.74 -3.32
CA PHE A 58 -1.91 -18.88 -3.45
C PHE A 58 -2.85 -19.36 -4.55
N LEU A 59 -2.33 -19.69 -5.73
CA LEU A 59 -3.13 -20.18 -6.87
C LEU A 59 -3.76 -21.55 -6.59
N ALA A 60 -3.06 -22.42 -5.85
CA ALA A 60 -3.61 -23.72 -5.44
C ALA A 60 -4.84 -23.54 -4.55
N VAL A 61 -4.77 -22.63 -3.57
CA VAL A 61 -5.89 -22.30 -2.69
C VAL A 61 -7.01 -21.59 -3.46
N LEU A 62 -6.68 -20.62 -4.32
CA LEU A 62 -7.67 -19.89 -5.12
C LEU A 62 -8.50 -20.78 -6.04
N ARG A 63 -7.91 -21.85 -6.61
CA ARG A 63 -8.60 -22.81 -7.47
C ARG A 63 -9.60 -23.67 -6.71
N LYS A 64 -9.33 -23.97 -5.46
CA LYS A 64 -10.19 -24.84 -4.62
C LYS A 64 -10.19 -24.32 -3.18
N PRO A 65 -10.85 -23.19 -2.94
CA PRO A 65 -10.87 -22.60 -1.60
C PRO A 65 -11.69 -23.47 -0.64
N ALA A 66 -11.23 -23.59 0.59
CA ALA A 66 -12.01 -24.14 1.69
C ALA A 66 -13.11 -23.13 2.11
N ALA A 67 -14.14 -23.61 2.81
CA ALA A 67 -15.28 -22.76 3.20
C ALA A 67 -14.91 -21.58 4.09
N ASN A 68 -13.81 -21.68 4.85
CA ASN A 68 -13.26 -20.63 5.73
C ASN A 68 -12.25 -19.72 5.03
N GLN A 69 -12.00 -19.91 3.72
CA GLN A 69 -11.06 -19.11 2.92
C GLN A 69 -11.82 -18.17 1.98
N THR A 70 -11.65 -16.89 2.18
CA THR A 70 -12.42 -15.83 1.51
C THR A 70 -11.55 -14.60 1.20
N GLN A 71 -12.13 -13.59 0.55
CA GLN A 71 -11.49 -12.30 0.31
C GLN A 71 -10.11 -12.40 -0.36
N PHE A 72 -10.04 -13.21 -1.42
CA PHE A 72 -8.82 -13.32 -2.22
C PHE A 72 -8.52 -11.99 -2.92
N MET A 73 -7.29 -11.50 -2.74
CA MET A 73 -6.83 -10.28 -3.38
C MET A 73 -5.34 -10.36 -3.70
N VAL A 74 -4.94 -9.64 -4.71
CA VAL A 74 -3.53 -9.53 -5.11
C VAL A 74 -3.14 -8.08 -5.29
N ARG A 75 -1.85 -7.80 -5.22
CA ARG A 75 -1.27 -6.51 -5.58
C ARG A 75 -0.53 -6.63 -6.90
N LYS A 76 -0.76 -5.68 -7.78
CA LYS A 76 -0.08 -5.58 -9.07
C LYS A 76 0.49 -4.19 -9.26
N ALA A 77 1.72 -4.12 -9.78
CA ALA A 77 2.38 -2.87 -10.10
C ALA A 77 1.99 -2.38 -11.50
N TYR A 78 1.56 -1.13 -11.58
CA TYR A 78 1.26 -0.44 -12.83
C TYR A 78 2.25 0.70 -13.04
N PRO A 79 2.65 1.00 -14.29
CA PRO A 79 3.43 2.19 -14.57
C PRO A 79 2.60 3.44 -14.25
N THR A 80 3.26 4.49 -13.80
CA THR A 80 2.64 5.81 -13.66
C THR A 80 3.06 6.73 -14.80
N ARG A 81 2.46 7.91 -14.87
CA ARG A 81 2.88 8.94 -15.83
C ARG A 81 4.29 9.49 -15.54
N GLU A 82 4.76 9.34 -14.32
CA GLU A 82 6.12 9.69 -13.93
C GLU A 82 7.07 8.56 -14.31
N ALA A 83 8.07 8.86 -15.14
CA ALA A 83 9.03 7.88 -15.62
C ALA A 83 9.74 7.18 -14.44
N GLY A 84 9.79 5.85 -14.51
CA GLY A 84 10.43 5.01 -13.50
C GLY A 84 9.63 4.79 -12.22
N ARG A 85 8.49 5.46 -12.03
CA ARG A 85 7.60 5.22 -10.89
C ARG A 85 6.52 4.19 -11.19
N ARG A 86 6.16 3.42 -10.19
CA ARG A 86 5.08 2.43 -10.22
C ARG A 86 4.05 2.76 -9.16
N GLN A 87 2.81 2.41 -9.44
CA GLN A 87 1.72 2.40 -8.46
C GLN A 87 1.26 0.97 -8.28
N ILE A 88 1.33 0.46 -7.06
CA ILE A 88 0.84 -0.88 -6.74
C ILE A 88 -0.61 -0.74 -6.26
N LEU A 89 -1.52 -1.44 -6.94
CA LEU A 89 -2.95 -1.44 -6.62
C LEU A 89 -3.37 -2.80 -6.10
N TRP A 90 -4.31 -2.80 -5.16
CA TRP A 90 -5.05 -3.98 -4.77
C TRP A 90 -6.09 -4.31 -5.83
N ILE A 91 -6.16 -5.58 -6.20
CA ILE A 91 -7.12 -6.15 -7.12
C ILE A 91 -7.93 -7.18 -6.34
N ASN A 92 -9.23 -6.94 -6.25
CA ASN A 92 -10.20 -7.76 -5.54
C ASN A 92 -10.98 -8.66 -6.51
N GLN A 93 -11.86 -9.49 -5.98
CA GLN A 93 -12.73 -10.38 -6.77
C GLN A 93 -11.93 -11.26 -7.74
N ILE A 94 -10.79 -11.75 -7.26
CA ILE A 94 -9.85 -12.51 -8.08
C ILE A 94 -10.42 -13.86 -8.46
N THR A 95 -10.38 -14.16 -9.76
CA THR A 95 -10.57 -15.49 -10.35
C THR A 95 -9.38 -15.85 -11.21
N PHE A 96 -9.17 -17.15 -11.46
CA PHE A 96 -8.08 -17.66 -12.27
C PHE A 96 -8.59 -18.67 -13.28
N ASP A 97 -8.40 -18.41 -14.57
CA ASP A 97 -8.87 -19.28 -15.67
C ASP A 97 -7.87 -20.37 -16.07
N GLY A 98 -6.73 -20.44 -15.39
CA GLY A 98 -5.62 -21.36 -15.70
C GLY A 98 -4.43 -20.67 -16.37
N THR A 99 -4.62 -19.48 -16.93
CA THR A 99 -3.60 -18.67 -17.61
C THR A 99 -3.52 -17.26 -17.02
N LEU A 100 -4.67 -16.61 -16.88
CA LEU A 100 -4.77 -15.22 -16.41
C LEU A 100 -5.58 -15.16 -15.11
N LEU A 101 -5.19 -14.20 -14.28
CA LEU A 101 -5.99 -13.70 -13.18
C LEU A 101 -6.90 -12.60 -13.71
N HIS A 102 -8.16 -12.64 -13.29
CA HIS A 102 -9.16 -11.61 -13.57
C HIS A 102 -9.61 -11.01 -12.24
N GLY A 103 -9.82 -9.70 -12.20
CA GLY A 103 -10.26 -9.03 -10.98
C GLY A 103 -10.64 -7.58 -11.21
N VAL A 104 -10.89 -6.86 -10.10
CA VAL A 104 -11.30 -5.46 -10.12
C VAL A 104 -10.39 -4.66 -9.20
N ALA A 105 -9.84 -3.56 -9.70
CA ALA A 105 -9.03 -2.64 -8.91
C ALA A 105 -9.87 -1.98 -7.81
N ASP A 106 -9.35 -1.99 -6.59
CA ASP A 106 -10.03 -1.47 -5.40
C ASP A 106 -10.18 0.05 -5.42
N ASP A 107 -9.09 0.76 -5.77
CA ASP A 107 -9.08 2.22 -5.89
C ASP A 107 -9.32 2.65 -7.33
N LYS A 108 -10.56 3.03 -7.65
CA LYS A 108 -10.95 3.47 -8.99
C LYS A 108 -10.22 4.72 -9.45
N THR A 109 -9.93 5.66 -8.56
CA THR A 109 -9.22 6.91 -8.92
C THR A 109 -7.78 6.61 -9.30
N ALA A 110 -7.11 5.81 -8.49
CA ALA A 110 -5.75 5.34 -8.76
C ALA A 110 -5.70 4.44 -10.01
N ALA A 111 -6.70 3.60 -10.23
CA ALA A 111 -6.83 2.74 -11.40
C ALA A 111 -6.87 3.54 -12.71
N VAL A 112 -7.68 4.60 -12.78
CA VAL A 112 -7.73 5.51 -13.94
C VAL A 112 -6.37 6.16 -14.19
N GLY A 113 -5.69 6.60 -13.13
CA GLY A 113 -4.32 7.13 -13.22
C GLY A 113 -3.29 6.13 -13.75
N ALA A 114 -3.53 4.84 -13.54
CA ALA A 114 -2.73 3.71 -14.01
C ALA A 114 -3.15 3.20 -15.41
N GLY A 115 -4.10 3.84 -16.07
CA GLY A 115 -4.61 3.45 -17.39
C GLY A 115 -5.58 2.25 -17.38
N ILE A 116 -6.13 1.91 -16.21
CA ILE A 116 -7.15 0.88 -16.08
C ILE A 116 -8.52 1.45 -16.46
N PRO A 117 -9.39 0.68 -17.16
CA PRO A 117 -10.74 1.13 -17.49
C PRO A 117 -11.56 1.59 -16.28
N LEU A 118 -12.59 2.42 -16.50
CA LEU A 118 -13.44 2.99 -15.45
C LEU A 118 -14.19 1.94 -14.62
N ASP A 119 -14.47 0.75 -15.18
CA ASP A 119 -15.06 -0.37 -14.48
C ASP A 119 -14.06 -1.08 -13.53
N GLY A 120 -12.77 -0.73 -13.63
CA GLY A 120 -11.70 -1.26 -12.82
C GLY A 120 -11.27 -2.69 -13.19
N ARG A 121 -11.86 -3.30 -14.22
CA ARG A 121 -11.57 -4.69 -14.61
C ARG A 121 -10.18 -4.83 -15.19
N VAL A 122 -9.49 -5.87 -14.75
CA VAL A 122 -8.12 -6.19 -15.20
C VAL A 122 -7.97 -7.68 -15.43
N ALA A 123 -7.08 -8.05 -16.37
CA ALA A 123 -6.61 -9.41 -16.57
C ALA A 123 -5.08 -9.38 -16.71
N PHE A 124 -4.38 -10.32 -16.08
CA PHE A 124 -2.92 -10.36 -16.08
C PHE A 124 -2.39 -11.74 -15.66
N PRO A 125 -1.18 -12.11 -16.10
CA PRO A 125 -0.58 -13.39 -15.71
C PRO A 125 -0.12 -13.37 -14.25
N PRO A 126 -0.05 -14.54 -13.59
CA PRO A 126 0.43 -14.67 -12.20
C PRO A 126 1.83 -14.10 -11.95
N SER A 127 2.68 -14.06 -12.96
CA SER A 127 4.04 -13.50 -12.88
C SER A 127 4.08 -11.99 -12.56
N GLU A 128 2.96 -11.28 -12.74
CA GLU A 128 2.85 -9.85 -12.44
C GLU A 128 2.36 -9.56 -11.01
N ILE A 129 2.11 -10.58 -10.21
CA ILE A 129 1.76 -10.41 -8.79
C ILE A 129 2.95 -9.83 -8.03
N ALA A 130 2.72 -8.72 -7.35
CA ALA A 130 3.70 -8.10 -6.45
C ALA A 130 3.52 -8.56 -4.99
N ASP A 131 2.28 -8.84 -4.60
CA ASP A 131 1.91 -9.39 -3.29
C ASP A 131 0.52 -10.04 -3.41
N TRP A 132 0.17 -10.92 -2.49
CA TRP A 132 -1.13 -11.59 -2.44
C TRP A 132 -1.58 -11.83 -1.01
N MET A 133 -2.89 -11.90 -0.79
CA MET A 133 -3.46 -12.30 0.48
C MET A 133 -4.87 -12.86 0.30
N PHE A 134 -5.31 -13.64 1.27
CA PHE A 134 -6.69 -14.05 1.46
C PHE A 134 -7.02 -14.15 2.95
N ASN A 135 -8.29 -14.20 3.29
CA ASN A 135 -8.75 -14.39 4.66
C ASN A 135 -8.99 -15.88 4.92
N GLU A 136 -8.48 -16.39 6.03
CA GLU A 136 -8.73 -17.72 6.54
C GLU A 136 -9.08 -17.63 8.03
N ASP A 137 -10.29 -18.05 8.39
CA ASP A 137 -10.82 -17.95 9.78
C ASP A 137 -10.76 -16.54 10.36
N GLY A 138 -11.02 -15.50 9.56
CA GLY A 138 -10.94 -14.10 9.97
C GLY A 138 -9.51 -13.53 10.02
N LYS A 139 -8.49 -14.31 9.66
CA LYS A 139 -7.09 -13.88 9.65
C LYS A 139 -6.51 -13.83 8.25
N ALA A 140 -5.69 -12.82 7.97
CA ALA A 140 -5.02 -12.68 6.69
C ALA A 140 -3.83 -13.64 6.55
N VAL A 141 -3.83 -14.42 5.49
CA VAL A 141 -2.71 -15.25 5.03
C VAL A 141 -2.02 -14.51 3.88
N GLY A 142 -0.69 -14.51 3.83
CA GLY A 142 0.07 -13.69 2.88
C GLY A 142 0.24 -12.25 3.36
N GLY A 143 0.11 -11.26 2.45
CA GLY A 143 0.26 -9.85 2.77
C GLY A 143 1.68 -9.48 3.18
N PHE A 144 2.67 -10.02 2.49
CA PHE A 144 4.10 -9.94 2.87
C PHE A 144 4.61 -8.50 2.92
N MET A 145 4.25 -7.69 1.92
CA MET A 145 4.61 -6.27 1.92
C MET A 145 3.98 -5.52 3.09
N LEU A 146 2.71 -5.82 3.40
CA LEU A 146 2.01 -5.17 4.51
C LEU A 146 2.61 -5.56 5.86
N ARG A 147 3.04 -6.82 6.02
CA ARG A 147 3.78 -7.28 7.22
C ARG A 147 5.13 -6.57 7.37
N ALA A 148 5.87 -6.39 6.28
CA ALA A 148 7.15 -5.68 6.29
C ALA A 148 6.97 -4.19 6.65
N LEU A 149 5.87 -3.56 6.21
CA LEU A 149 5.54 -2.18 6.54
C LEU A 149 5.30 -1.96 8.04
N LYS A 150 4.89 -2.97 8.80
CA LYS A 150 4.72 -2.87 10.25
C LYS A 150 5.97 -2.31 10.94
N ASN A 151 7.15 -2.76 10.55
CA ASN A 151 8.41 -2.32 11.13
C ASN A 151 8.83 -0.90 10.69
N LYS A 152 8.17 -0.36 9.67
CA LYS A 152 8.42 0.97 9.10
C LYS A 152 7.41 2.02 9.56
N MET A 153 6.36 1.60 10.23
CA MET A 153 5.27 2.46 10.69
C MET A 153 5.41 2.77 12.18
N SER A 154 4.87 3.91 12.61
CA SER A 154 4.65 4.16 14.02
C SER A 154 3.55 3.25 14.56
N ALA A 155 3.50 3.06 15.88
CA ALA A 155 2.44 2.27 16.52
C ALA A 155 1.04 2.80 16.18
N GLU A 156 0.86 4.13 16.08
CA GLU A 156 -0.42 4.75 15.72
C GLU A 156 -0.82 4.48 14.26
N GLU A 157 0.15 4.56 13.32
CA GLU A 157 -0.08 4.25 11.90
C GLU A 157 -0.45 2.78 11.74
N TRP A 158 0.25 1.89 12.44
CA TRP A 158 -0.02 0.45 12.40
C TRP A 158 -1.36 0.09 13.02
N ALA A 159 -1.75 0.71 14.14
CA ALA A 159 -3.02 0.44 14.82
C ALA A 159 -4.22 0.58 13.87
N LYS A 160 -4.22 1.59 12.99
CA LYS A 160 -5.28 1.81 11.98
C LYS A 160 -5.40 0.66 10.96
N ILE A 161 -4.30 -0.02 10.68
CA ILE A 161 -4.28 -1.20 9.81
C ILE A 161 -4.74 -2.42 10.61
N ALA A 162 -4.23 -2.59 11.83
CA ALA A 162 -4.53 -3.70 12.71
C ALA A 162 -6.00 -3.78 13.13
N GLU A 163 -6.73 -2.66 13.14
CA GLU A 163 -8.19 -2.63 13.32
C GLU A 163 -8.95 -3.41 12.22
N ARG A 164 -8.35 -3.54 11.04
CA ARG A 164 -8.99 -4.14 9.85
C ARG A 164 -8.39 -5.48 9.46
N ILE A 165 -7.15 -5.73 9.83
CA ILE A 165 -6.40 -6.91 9.38
C ILE A 165 -5.66 -7.53 10.55
N THR A 166 -6.04 -8.75 10.89
CA THR A 166 -5.29 -9.63 11.79
C THR A 166 -4.59 -10.68 10.96
N PHE A 167 -3.28 -10.83 11.11
CA PHE A 167 -2.51 -11.82 10.35
C PHE A 167 -2.52 -13.19 11.02
N LYS A 168 -2.56 -14.24 10.20
CA LYS A 168 -2.29 -15.62 10.62
C LYS A 168 -0.77 -15.75 10.83
N GLU A 169 -0.37 -16.27 11.98
CA GLU A 169 1.03 -16.56 12.31
C GLU A 169 1.50 -17.84 11.64
#